data_f04848b88576a6221d3d8cf6d324e124
#
_entry.id   f04848b88576a6221d3d8cf6d324e124
#
_cell.length_a   1.000
_cell.length_b   1.000
_cell.length_c   1.000
_cell.angle_alpha   90.00
_cell.angle_beta   90.00
_cell.angle_gamma   90.00
#
_symmetry.space_group_name_H-M   'P 1'
#
loop_
_entity.id
_entity.type
_entity.pdbx_description
1 polymer ?
#
loop_
_entity_poly.entity_id
_entity_poly.type
_entity_poly.pdbx_seq_one_letter_code
_entity_poly.pdbx_strand_id
1 'polypeptide(L)'
;PLVAVGVVTLVSLATAYFYITSKASRPVLHPVEFNEFPLIQKTVLSPNSAIYRFGLPRPGDALGLPIGQHVSIMAEINGKEVMRSYTPTSSDLDKGHFDLLIKTYPNGNISKHVAGLTIGSTIKVRGPKGAFHYTPNMVKTFNMIAGGTGITPMYQIITAISRDPSDKTKVNLIYANVNEEDILLRKELDQIAAENPNINVHYVLNNAPENWAGSVGFVTPDIIKAQTAPPSDDIKLLLCGPPPMVSAIKKAAVDLGYEKARPVSKLEDQIFTF
;
A
#
# COMPACT_ATOMS: atom_id res chain seq x y z
N PRO A 1 40.67 18.28 -40.30
CA PRO A 1 40.72 18.01 -38.86
C PRO A 1 39.43 18.49 -38.14
N LEU A 2 38.88 19.67 -38.46
CA LEU A 2 37.72 20.24 -37.78
C LEU A 2 36.43 19.42 -37.95
N VAL A 3 36.19 18.81 -39.12
CA VAL A 3 35.02 17.98 -39.40
C VAL A 3 35.02 16.66 -38.55
N ALA A 4 36.22 16.05 -38.39
CA ALA A 4 36.34 14.84 -37.60
C ALA A 4 36.08 15.09 -36.10
N VAL A 5 36.51 16.24 -35.57
CA VAL A 5 36.27 16.63 -34.16
C VAL A 5 34.77 16.86 -33.92
N GLY A 6 34.05 17.52 -34.90
CA GLY A 6 32.63 17.76 -34.79
C GLY A 6 31.80 16.47 -34.79
N VAL A 7 32.17 15.46 -35.59
CA VAL A 7 31.47 14.16 -35.65
C VAL A 7 31.67 13.36 -34.36
N VAL A 8 32.88 13.34 -33.80
CA VAL A 8 33.17 12.63 -32.55
C VAL A 8 32.41 13.26 -31.36
N THR A 9 32.31 14.60 -31.31
CA THR A 9 31.55 15.30 -30.25
C THR A 9 30.03 15.04 -30.36
N LEU A 10 29.47 15.02 -31.57
CA LEU A 10 28.05 14.71 -31.79
C LEU A 10 27.72 13.26 -31.43
N VAL A 11 28.57 12.31 -31.78
CA VAL A 11 28.38 10.89 -31.41
C VAL A 11 28.51 10.71 -29.90
N SER A 12 29.45 11.38 -29.24
CA SER A 12 29.61 11.33 -27.79
C SER A 12 28.42 11.94 -27.04
N LEU A 13 27.89 13.06 -27.52
CA LEU A 13 26.67 13.67 -26.96
C LEU A 13 25.43 12.83 -27.19
N ALA A 14 25.27 12.22 -28.38
CA ALA A 14 24.19 11.31 -28.68
C ALA A 14 24.23 10.05 -27.82
N THR A 15 25.43 9.46 -27.64
CA THR A 15 25.59 8.29 -26.75
C THR A 15 25.38 8.63 -25.29
N ALA A 16 25.85 9.78 -24.83
CA ALA A 16 25.61 10.26 -23.46
C ALA A 16 24.10 10.54 -23.24
N TYR A 17 23.45 11.20 -24.19
CA TYR A 17 22.00 11.44 -24.16
C TYR A 17 21.20 10.12 -24.13
N PHE A 18 21.55 9.18 -25.02
CA PHE A 18 20.92 7.84 -25.05
C PHE A 18 21.18 7.08 -23.75
N TYR A 19 22.39 7.11 -23.20
CA TYR A 19 22.73 6.49 -21.93
C TYR A 19 21.97 7.10 -20.75
N ILE A 20 21.87 8.42 -20.68
CA ILE A 20 21.09 9.13 -19.64
C ILE A 20 19.60 8.83 -19.77
N THR A 21 19.04 8.89 -20.98
CA THR A 21 17.62 8.60 -21.19
C THR A 21 17.27 7.13 -21.01
N SER A 22 18.19 6.21 -21.30
CA SER A 22 17.99 4.76 -21.06
C SER A 22 18.08 4.37 -19.58
N LYS A 23 18.80 5.15 -18.76
CA LYS A 23 18.87 4.97 -17.31
C LYS A 23 17.75 5.68 -16.54
N ALA A 24 17.05 6.64 -17.16
CA ALA A 24 15.93 7.30 -16.52
C ALA A 24 14.84 6.28 -16.17
N SER A 25 14.48 6.21 -14.88
CA SER A 25 13.35 5.42 -14.42
C SER A 25 12.07 5.97 -15.07
N ARG A 26 11.31 5.10 -15.78
CA ARG A 26 10.05 5.47 -16.43
C ARG A 26 8.90 4.81 -15.68
N PRO A 27 7.83 5.56 -15.37
CA PRO A 27 6.60 4.95 -14.91
C PRO A 27 6.07 3.98 -15.97
N VAL A 28 5.67 2.79 -15.54
CA VAL A 28 5.17 1.74 -16.46
C VAL A 28 3.67 1.51 -16.32
N LEU A 29 3.03 2.17 -15.34
CA LEU A 29 1.58 2.16 -15.18
C LEU A 29 0.91 3.12 -16.17
N HIS A 30 -0.28 2.72 -16.63
CA HIS A 30 -1.17 3.59 -17.40
C HIS A 30 -2.55 3.69 -16.71
N PRO A 31 -3.14 4.90 -16.54
CA PRO A 31 -4.36 5.07 -15.76
C PRO A 31 -5.62 4.50 -16.43
N VAL A 32 -5.60 4.26 -17.74
CA VAL A 32 -6.73 3.75 -18.53
C VAL A 32 -6.46 2.36 -19.07
N GLU A 33 -5.30 2.14 -19.69
CA GLU A 33 -4.94 0.88 -20.34
C GLU A 33 -4.35 -0.11 -19.33
N PHE A 34 -4.59 -1.40 -19.57
CA PHE A 34 -3.98 -2.48 -18.81
C PHE A 34 -2.66 -2.90 -19.43
N ASN A 35 -1.60 -2.91 -18.65
CA ASN A 35 -0.32 -3.47 -18.99
C ASN A 35 -0.16 -4.85 -18.34
N GLU A 36 0.56 -5.75 -18.99
CA GLU A 36 0.82 -7.10 -18.50
C GLU A 36 2.16 -7.16 -17.78
N PHE A 37 2.17 -7.83 -16.61
CA PHE A 37 3.36 -8.02 -15.78
C PHE A 37 3.52 -9.49 -15.42
N PRO A 38 4.69 -10.10 -15.69
CA PRO A 38 4.95 -11.49 -15.36
C PRO A 38 5.20 -11.67 -13.85
N LEU A 39 4.65 -12.74 -13.29
CA LEU A 39 5.01 -13.23 -11.96
C LEU A 39 6.43 -13.78 -12.00
N ILE A 40 7.36 -13.19 -11.25
CA ILE A 40 8.77 -13.61 -11.22
C ILE A 40 9.17 -14.30 -9.90
N GLN A 41 8.40 -14.07 -8.83
CA GLN A 41 8.63 -14.71 -7.53
C GLN A 41 7.33 -14.80 -6.74
N LYS A 42 7.18 -15.89 -5.95
CA LYS A 42 6.11 -16.07 -4.97
C LYS A 42 6.71 -16.48 -3.64
N THR A 43 6.46 -15.70 -2.59
CA THR A 43 6.89 -15.99 -1.22
C THR A 43 5.67 -16.27 -0.36
N VAL A 44 5.50 -17.51 0.08
CA VAL A 44 4.39 -17.92 0.94
C VAL A 44 4.64 -17.44 2.37
N LEU A 45 3.66 -16.75 2.97
CA LEU A 45 3.73 -16.24 4.34
C LEU A 45 2.89 -17.08 5.29
N SER A 46 1.72 -17.56 4.83
CA SER A 46 0.81 -18.42 5.57
C SER A 46 0.03 -19.30 4.57
N PRO A 47 -0.78 -20.26 5.03
CA PRO A 47 -1.57 -21.13 4.15
C PRO A 47 -2.45 -20.38 3.14
N ASN A 48 -2.84 -19.14 3.44
CA ASN A 48 -3.73 -18.35 2.61
C ASN A 48 -3.16 -16.98 2.20
N SER A 49 -1.89 -16.69 2.50
CA SER A 49 -1.28 -15.38 2.22
C SER A 49 0.11 -15.53 1.62
N ALA A 50 0.40 -14.74 0.59
CA ALA A 50 1.70 -14.72 -0.06
C ALA A 50 2.03 -13.32 -0.61
N ILE A 51 3.32 -13.05 -0.77
CA ILE A 51 3.83 -11.94 -1.54
C ILE A 51 4.10 -12.43 -2.96
N TYR A 52 3.53 -11.74 -3.92
CA TYR A 52 3.69 -11.99 -5.35
C TYR A 52 4.49 -10.86 -5.95
N ARG A 53 5.69 -11.18 -6.47
CA ARG A 53 6.56 -10.22 -7.13
C ARG A 53 6.36 -10.28 -8.64
N PHE A 54 6.02 -9.15 -9.23
CA PHE A 54 5.83 -8.99 -10.65
C PHE A 54 6.95 -8.17 -11.25
N GLY A 55 7.51 -8.66 -12.38
CA GLY A 55 8.61 -7.98 -13.07
C GLY A 55 8.14 -6.79 -13.89
N LEU A 56 8.93 -5.71 -13.86
CA LEU A 56 8.77 -4.56 -14.75
C LEU A 56 9.55 -4.78 -16.06
N PRO A 57 9.24 -4.05 -17.15
CA PRO A 57 9.87 -4.26 -18.45
C PRO A 57 11.40 -4.20 -18.45
N ARG A 58 11.98 -3.35 -17.58
CA ARG A 58 13.44 -3.21 -17.44
C ARG A 58 13.84 -3.15 -15.97
N PRO A 59 15.07 -3.62 -15.64
CA PRO A 59 15.56 -3.63 -14.26
C PRO A 59 15.61 -2.25 -13.58
N GLY A 60 15.76 -1.18 -14.36
CA GLY A 60 15.81 0.21 -13.86
C GLY A 60 14.46 0.91 -13.77
N ASP A 61 13.38 0.31 -14.25
CA ASP A 61 12.05 0.92 -14.23
C ASP A 61 11.50 1.00 -12.80
N ALA A 62 10.70 2.05 -12.55
CA ALA A 62 9.81 2.16 -11.40
C ALA A 62 8.39 1.82 -11.82
N LEU A 63 7.57 1.36 -10.87
CA LEU A 63 6.15 1.14 -11.13
C LEU A 63 5.44 2.44 -11.52
N GLY A 64 5.82 3.58 -10.90
CA GLY A 64 5.20 4.88 -11.12
C GLY A 64 3.91 5.05 -10.35
N LEU A 65 3.84 4.47 -9.14
CA LEU A 65 2.67 4.54 -8.27
C LEU A 65 2.91 5.57 -7.15
N PRO A 66 2.23 6.73 -7.16
CA PRO A 66 2.30 7.69 -6.06
C PRO A 66 1.85 7.08 -4.73
N ILE A 67 2.49 7.48 -3.64
CA ILE A 67 2.11 7.04 -2.28
C ILE A 67 0.67 7.47 -1.96
N GLY A 68 -0.11 6.54 -1.41
CA GLY A 68 -1.53 6.70 -1.14
C GLY A 68 -2.45 6.21 -2.27
N GLN A 69 -1.88 5.85 -3.42
CA GLN A 69 -2.62 5.30 -4.54
C GLN A 69 -2.45 3.79 -4.67
N HIS A 70 -3.30 3.17 -5.48
CA HIS A 70 -3.35 1.73 -5.71
C HIS A 70 -3.38 1.39 -7.21
N VAL A 71 -3.25 0.12 -7.52
CA VAL A 71 -3.44 -0.43 -8.85
C VAL A 71 -4.72 -1.26 -8.92
N SER A 72 -5.29 -1.40 -10.12
CA SER A 72 -6.38 -2.33 -10.38
C SER A 72 -5.84 -3.53 -11.14
N ILE A 73 -6.10 -4.74 -10.63
CA ILE A 73 -5.85 -6.01 -11.34
C ILE A 73 -7.16 -6.45 -11.98
N MET A 74 -7.09 -6.88 -13.24
CA MET A 74 -8.21 -7.43 -13.99
C MET A 74 -7.90 -8.83 -14.47
N ALA A 75 -8.87 -9.72 -14.35
CA ALA A 75 -8.85 -11.05 -14.96
C ALA A 75 -10.26 -11.44 -15.43
N GLU A 76 -10.32 -12.32 -16.42
CA GLU A 76 -11.57 -12.97 -16.82
C GLU A 76 -11.84 -14.15 -15.89
N ILE A 77 -12.98 -14.12 -15.19
CA ILE A 77 -13.44 -15.16 -14.28
C ILE A 77 -14.84 -15.61 -14.72
N ASN A 78 -14.95 -16.87 -15.13
CA ASN A 78 -16.22 -17.45 -15.63
C ASN A 78 -16.86 -16.62 -16.76
N GLY A 79 -16.06 -16.17 -17.73
CA GLY A 79 -16.52 -15.39 -18.88
C GLY A 79 -16.88 -13.94 -18.57
N LYS A 80 -16.49 -13.42 -17.40
CA LYS A 80 -16.73 -12.03 -16.99
C LYS A 80 -15.43 -11.36 -16.56
N GLU A 81 -15.23 -10.12 -16.99
CA GLU A 81 -14.15 -9.29 -16.48
C GLU A 81 -14.41 -8.91 -15.02
N VAL A 82 -13.50 -9.31 -14.15
CA VAL A 82 -13.51 -8.97 -12.73
C VAL A 82 -12.28 -8.14 -12.40
N MET A 83 -12.49 -7.05 -11.66
CA MET A 83 -11.43 -6.12 -11.29
C MET A 83 -11.42 -5.89 -9.78
N ARG A 84 -10.21 -5.83 -9.19
CA ARG A 84 -10.02 -5.51 -7.77
C ARG A 84 -8.81 -4.60 -7.59
N SER A 85 -8.90 -3.75 -6.58
CA SER A 85 -7.83 -2.83 -6.17
C SER A 85 -6.83 -3.52 -5.27
N TYR A 86 -5.55 -3.22 -5.48
CA TYR A 86 -4.43 -3.69 -4.64
C TYR A 86 -3.43 -2.55 -4.45
N THR A 87 -2.94 -2.40 -3.22
CA THR A 87 -1.85 -1.47 -2.93
C THR A 87 -0.55 -2.28 -2.81
N PRO A 88 0.44 -2.04 -3.69
CA PRO A 88 1.75 -2.67 -3.58
C PRO A 88 2.42 -2.35 -2.23
N THR A 89 3.15 -3.33 -1.70
CA THR A 89 3.98 -3.17 -0.50
C THR A 89 5.40 -2.69 -0.83
N SER A 90 5.82 -2.81 -2.09
CA SER A 90 7.01 -2.15 -2.64
C SER A 90 6.72 -0.70 -3.02
N SER A 91 7.77 0.09 -3.20
CA SER A 91 7.73 1.50 -3.60
C SER A 91 8.46 1.72 -4.93
N ASP A 92 8.42 2.94 -5.46
CA ASP A 92 9.20 3.31 -6.66
C ASP A 92 10.73 3.32 -6.44
N LEU A 93 11.19 3.15 -5.19
CA LEU A 93 12.61 2.90 -4.88
C LEU A 93 13.03 1.46 -5.23
N ASP A 94 12.08 0.53 -5.23
CA ASP A 94 12.26 -0.88 -5.56
C ASP A 94 12.17 -1.03 -7.09
N LYS A 95 13.35 -1.03 -7.76
CA LYS A 95 13.42 -1.02 -9.23
C LYS A 95 13.24 -2.42 -9.82
N GLY A 96 12.69 -2.46 -11.05
CA GLY A 96 12.55 -3.68 -11.85
C GLY A 96 11.42 -4.61 -11.44
N HIS A 97 10.69 -4.30 -10.36
CA HIS A 97 9.58 -5.12 -9.89
C HIS A 97 8.61 -4.33 -9.00
N PHE A 98 7.45 -4.94 -8.72
CA PHE A 98 6.56 -4.54 -7.63
C PHE A 98 6.01 -5.76 -6.90
N ASP A 99 5.73 -5.61 -5.61
CA ASP A 99 5.27 -6.66 -4.73
C ASP A 99 3.82 -6.43 -4.31
N LEU A 100 3.01 -7.48 -4.43
CA LEU A 100 1.64 -7.50 -3.93
C LEU A 100 1.50 -8.52 -2.80
N LEU A 101 1.11 -8.07 -1.63
CA LEU A 101 0.70 -8.91 -0.52
C LEU A 101 -0.77 -9.27 -0.70
N ILE A 102 -1.06 -10.55 -0.95
CA ILE A 102 -2.42 -11.01 -1.23
C ILE A 102 -2.80 -12.15 -0.29
N LYS A 103 -3.94 -11.97 0.40
CA LYS A 103 -4.63 -13.04 1.12
C LYS A 103 -5.69 -13.65 0.22
N THR A 104 -5.66 -14.97 0.08
CA THR A 104 -6.62 -15.73 -0.72
C THR A 104 -7.85 -16.05 0.12
N TYR A 105 -9.01 -15.62 -0.35
CA TYR A 105 -10.30 -15.89 0.30
C TYR A 105 -11.06 -17.01 -0.44
N PRO A 106 -11.82 -17.87 0.26
CA PRO A 106 -12.59 -18.96 -0.35
C PRO A 106 -13.52 -18.49 -1.49
N ASN A 107 -14.12 -17.31 -1.33
CA ASN A 107 -15.03 -16.68 -2.31
C ASN A 107 -14.35 -15.55 -3.11
N GLY A 108 -13.02 -15.40 -2.99
CA GLY A 108 -12.27 -14.36 -3.70
C GLY A 108 -12.06 -14.72 -5.18
N ASN A 109 -12.39 -13.80 -6.09
CA ASN A 109 -12.17 -14.00 -7.52
C ASN A 109 -10.71 -13.75 -7.90
N ILE A 110 -10.27 -12.48 -7.82
CA ILE A 110 -8.89 -12.09 -8.21
C ILE A 110 -7.85 -12.72 -7.29
N SER A 111 -8.08 -12.80 -5.97
CA SER A 111 -7.13 -13.40 -5.04
C SER A 111 -6.88 -14.88 -5.34
N LYS A 112 -7.93 -15.65 -5.71
CA LYS A 112 -7.79 -17.05 -6.15
C LYS A 112 -7.10 -17.17 -7.51
N HIS A 113 -7.43 -16.29 -8.46
CA HIS A 113 -6.77 -16.25 -9.75
C HIS A 113 -5.26 -16.04 -9.58
N VAL A 114 -4.84 -15.02 -8.81
CA VAL A 114 -3.41 -14.74 -8.55
C VAL A 114 -2.74 -15.89 -7.78
N ALA A 115 -3.44 -16.49 -6.82
CA ALA A 115 -2.90 -17.64 -6.06
C ALA A 115 -2.58 -18.86 -6.94
N GLY A 116 -3.33 -19.05 -8.04
CA GLY A 116 -3.14 -20.11 -9.01
C GLY A 116 -2.10 -19.85 -10.09
N LEU A 117 -1.50 -18.65 -10.14
CA LEU A 117 -0.47 -18.33 -11.13
C LEU A 117 0.81 -19.12 -10.90
N THR A 118 1.45 -19.51 -11.98
CA THR A 118 2.81 -20.05 -11.99
C THR A 118 3.81 -18.96 -12.38
N ILE A 119 5.08 -19.15 -12.03
CA ILE A 119 6.15 -18.22 -12.44
C ILE A 119 6.15 -18.10 -13.96
N GLY A 120 6.20 -16.87 -14.46
CA GLY A 120 6.09 -16.52 -15.88
C GLY A 120 4.67 -16.18 -16.36
N SER A 121 3.61 -16.56 -15.62
CA SER A 121 2.24 -16.11 -15.91
C SER A 121 2.09 -14.62 -15.70
N THR A 122 1.27 -13.95 -16.50
CA THR A 122 1.06 -12.49 -16.41
C THR A 122 -0.24 -12.12 -15.70
N ILE A 123 -0.27 -10.93 -15.13
CA ILE A 123 -1.49 -10.24 -14.68
C ILE A 123 -1.67 -8.95 -15.46
N LYS A 124 -2.94 -8.56 -15.67
CA LYS A 124 -3.30 -7.28 -16.28
C LYS A 124 -3.49 -6.23 -15.18
N VAL A 125 -2.68 -5.17 -15.21
CA VAL A 125 -2.65 -4.11 -14.20
C VAL A 125 -2.79 -2.75 -14.83
N ARG A 126 -3.59 -1.88 -14.23
CA ARG A 126 -3.64 -0.45 -14.58
C ARG A 126 -3.60 0.42 -13.33
N GLY A 127 -3.08 1.61 -13.47
CA GLY A 127 -2.96 2.62 -12.42
C GLY A 127 -2.09 3.79 -12.91
N PRO A 128 -1.87 4.77 -12.07
CA PRO A 128 -2.34 4.93 -10.68
C PRO A 128 -3.85 5.12 -10.56
N LYS A 129 -4.44 4.69 -9.44
CA LYS A 129 -5.85 4.90 -9.07
C LYS A 129 -5.93 5.32 -7.60
N GLY A 130 -7.02 6.02 -7.25
CA GLY A 130 -7.29 6.48 -5.89
C GLY A 130 -7.17 7.98 -5.74
N ALA A 131 -7.92 8.53 -4.77
CA ALA A 131 -7.99 9.96 -4.50
C ALA A 131 -7.02 10.43 -3.42
N PHE A 132 -6.33 9.51 -2.74
CA PHE A 132 -5.35 9.87 -1.72
C PHE A 132 -3.99 10.14 -2.36
N HIS A 133 -3.47 11.34 -2.13
CA HIS A 133 -2.13 11.75 -2.55
C HIS A 133 -1.35 12.15 -1.30
N TYR A 134 -0.42 11.30 -0.90
CA TYR A 134 0.43 11.59 0.24
C TYR A 134 1.53 12.58 -0.13
N THR A 135 1.76 13.54 0.76
CA THR A 135 2.94 14.41 0.76
C THR A 135 3.53 14.49 2.17
N PRO A 136 4.86 14.57 2.34
CA PRO A 136 5.47 14.69 3.66
C PRO A 136 4.91 15.86 4.47
N ASN A 137 4.65 15.63 5.75
CA ASN A 137 4.11 16.62 6.68
C ASN A 137 2.73 17.21 6.30
N MET A 138 1.92 16.52 5.46
CA MET A 138 0.59 17.01 5.07
C MET A 138 -0.41 17.13 6.24
N VAL A 139 -0.17 16.40 7.31
CA VAL A 139 -0.90 16.50 8.59
C VAL A 139 0.09 16.26 9.73
N LYS A 140 -0.27 16.68 10.94
CA LYS A 140 0.53 16.42 12.14
C LYS A 140 0.49 14.95 12.54
N THR A 141 -0.69 14.31 12.42
CA THR A 141 -0.86 12.92 12.82
C THR A 141 -1.81 12.18 11.90
N PHE A 142 -1.41 11.01 11.46
CA PHE A 142 -2.32 10.00 10.93
C PHE A 142 -2.73 9.04 12.05
N ASN A 143 -4.02 8.98 12.34
CA ASN A 143 -4.63 7.86 13.01
C ASN A 143 -5.04 6.85 11.95
N MET A 144 -4.55 5.62 12.02
CA MET A 144 -4.77 4.59 11.00
C MET A 144 -5.46 3.40 11.63
N ILE A 145 -6.52 2.87 10.99
CA ILE A 145 -7.16 1.64 11.44
C ILE A 145 -7.25 0.67 10.27
N ALA A 146 -6.55 -0.45 10.37
CA ALA A 146 -6.44 -1.47 9.35
C ALA A 146 -7.04 -2.79 9.80
N GLY A 147 -7.69 -3.53 8.89
CA GLY A 147 -8.17 -4.89 9.12
C GLY A 147 -7.63 -5.85 8.08
N GLY A 148 -6.90 -6.89 8.50
CA GLY A 148 -6.33 -7.90 7.61
C GLY A 148 -5.48 -7.28 6.49
N THR A 149 -5.81 -7.57 5.22
CA THR A 149 -5.09 -7.00 4.06
C THR A 149 -5.28 -5.49 3.88
N GLY A 150 -6.17 -4.85 4.62
CA GLY A 150 -6.28 -3.38 4.69
C GLY A 150 -5.05 -2.70 5.26
N ILE A 151 -4.08 -3.45 5.74
CA ILE A 151 -2.76 -2.93 6.15
C ILE A 151 -1.96 -2.37 4.98
N THR A 152 -2.16 -2.82 3.75
CA THR A 152 -1.27 -2.47 2.62
C THR A 152 -1.23 -0.98 2.28
N PRO A 153 -2.34 -0.21 2.23
CA PRO A 153 -2.25 1.24 2.05
C PRO A 153 -1.64 1.95 3.26
N MET A 154 -1.86 1.45 4.48
CA MET A 154 -1.23 2.01 5.68
C MET A 154 0.28 1.78 5.66
N TYR A 155 0.72 0.56 5.35
CA TYR A 155 2.12 0.19 5.24
C TYR A 155 2.87 1.03 4.19
N GLN A 156 2.23 1.31 3.05
CA GLN A 156 2.79 2.19 2.02
C GLN A 156 3.12 3.58 2.56
N ILE A 157 2.19 4.21 3.30
CA ILE A 157 2.37 5.54 3.90
C ILE A 157 3.36 5.49 5.06
N ILE A 158 3.25 4.51 5.95
CA ILE A 158 4.16 4.30 7.09
C ILE A 158 5.61 4.18 6.61
N THR A 159 5.84 3.37 5.57
CA THR A 159 7.15 3.18 4.98
C THR A 159 7.69 4.47 4.34
N ALA A 160 6.83 5.27 3.70
CA ALA A 160 7.24 6.56 3.14
C ALA A 160 7.67 7.53 4.26
N ILE A 161 6.91 7.63 5.36
CA ILE A 161 7.25 8.45 6.53
C ILE A 161 8.56 7.98 7.17
N SER A 162 8.72 6.68 7.40
CA SER A 162 9.91 6.13 8.07
C SER A 162 11.21 6.33 7.29
N ARG A 163 11.14 6.44 5.96
CA ARG A 163 12.28 6.62 5.07
C ARG A 163 12.67 8.08 4.85
N ASP A 164 11.83 9.03 5.23
CA ASP A 164 12.09 10.45 5.07
C ASP A 164 12.36 11.13 6.43
N PRO A 165 13.62 11.42 6.79
CA PRO A 165 13.95 12.08 8.05
C PRO A 165 13.35 13.48 8.20
N SER A 166 12.95 14.12 7.11
CA SER A 166 12.31 15.45 7.12
C SER A 166 10.82 15.38 7.43
N ASP A 167 10.20 14.21 7.29
CA ASP A 167 8.80 13.98 7.60
C ASP A 167 8.60 13.76 9.10
N LYS A 168 7.92 14.69 9.76
CA LYS A 168 7.66 14.67 11.21
C LYS A 168 6.24 14.19 11.54
N THR A 169 5.51 13.68 10.55
CA THR A 169 4.17 13.14 10.73
C THR A 169 4.19 12.01 11.77
N LYS A 170 3.28 12.10 12.75
CA LYS A 170 3.06 11.01 13.71
C LYS A 170 2.09 9.99 13.14
N VAL A 171 2.28 8.74 13.48
CA VAL A 171 1.37 7.65 13.10
C VAL A 171 0.95 6.87 14.34
N ASN A 172 -0.37 6.69 14.50
CA ASN A 172 -0.96 5.77 15.46
C ASN A 172 -1.75 4.73 14.66
N LEU A 173 -1.21 3.52 14.51
CA LEU A 173 -1.84 2.42 13.81
C LEU A 173 -2.54 1.47 14.78
N ILE A 174 -3.85 1.26 14.61
CA ILE A 174 -4.60 0.13 15.18
C ILE A 174 -4.74 -0.92 14.08
N TYR A 175 -4.17 -2.11 14.30
CA TYR A 175 -4.19 -3.18 13.30
C TYR A 175 -4.94 -4.41 13.82
N ALA A 176 -6.12 -4.65 13.26
CA ALA A 176 -7.04 -5.71 13.67
C ALA A 176 -6.92 -6.95 12.79
N ASN A 177 -6.85 -8.13 13.42
CA ASN A 177 -6.82 -9.43 12.78
C ASN A 177 -7.64 -10.46 13.58
N VAL A 178 -7.87 -11.63 12.99
CA VAL A 178 -8.62 -12.70 13.68
C VAL A 178 -7.70 -13.41 14.66
N ASN A 179 -6.57 -13.94 14.18
CA ASN A 179 -5.60 -14.66 14.99
C ASN A 179 -4.20 -14.01 14.85
N GLU A 180 -3.27 -14.39 15.71
CA GLU A 180 -1.92 -13.85 15.71
C GLU A 180 -1.15 -14.16 14.41
N GLU A 181 -1.32 -15.35 13.87
CA GLU A 181 -0.72 -15.77 12.60
C GLU A 181 -1.30 -15.04 11.36
N ASP A 182 -2.43 -14.36 11.52
CA ASP A 182 -3.04 -13.52 10.47
C ASP A 182 -2.40 -12.13 10.37
N ILE A 183 -1.54 -11.73 11.32
CA ILE A 183 -0.89 -10.41 11.34
C ILE A 183 0.18 -10.36 10.23
N LEU A 184 -0.21 -9.82 9.08
CA LEU A 184 0.67 -9.63 7.94
C LEU A 184 1.65 -8.48 8.20
N LEU A 185 2.90 -8.59 7.73
CA LEU A 185 3.96 -7.57 7.86
C LEU A 185 4.28 -7.21 9.33
N ARG A 186 4.03 -8.10 10.28
CA ARG A 186 4.23 -7.84 11.71
C ARG A 186 5.68 -7.46 12.01
N LYS A 187 6.63 -8.26 11.51
CA LYS A 187 8.07 -8.02 11.77
C LYS A 187 8.52 -6.67 11.22
N GLU A 188 8.08 -6.34 10.02
CA GLU A 188 8.39 -5.08 9.35
C GLU A 188 7.78 -3.88 10.10
N LEU A 189 6.53 -3.99 10.55
CA LEU A 189 5.85 -2.96 11.33
C LEU A 189 6.49 -2.76 12.71
N ASP A 190 6.81 -3.85 13.41
CA ASP A 190 7.47 -3.81 14.72
C ASP A 190 8.86 -3.19 14.60
N GLN A 191 9.62 -3.54 13.55
CA GLN A 191 10.92 -2.94 13.29
C GLN A 191 10.81 -1.44 13.01
N ILE A 192 9.89 -1.04 12.11
CA ILE A 192 9.66 0.37 11.79
C ILE A 192 9.29 1.15 13.07
N ALA A 193 8.40 0.62 13.90
CA ALA A 193 8.00 1.28 15.14
C ALA A 193 9.15 1.39 16.14
N ALA A 194 10.01 0.38 16.25
CA ALA A 194 11.18 0.41 17.12
C ALA A 194 12.23 1.45 16.69
N GLU A 195 12.39 1.66 15.38
CA GLU A 195 13.35 2.59 14.79
C GLU A 195 12.82 4.04 14.69
N ASN A 196 11.49 4.23 14.76
CA ASN A 196 10.83 5.52 14.54
C ASN A 196 9.89 5.89 15.70
N PRO A 197 10.30 6.74 16.66
CA PRO A 197 9.52 7.06 17.86
C PRO A 197 8.21 7.84 17.58
N ASN A 198 8.04 8.34 16.36
CA ASN A 198 6.79 8.97 15.89
C ASN A 198 5.77 7.97 15.32
N ILE A 199 6.09 6.67 15.26
CA ILE A 199 5.22 5.62 14.71
C ILE A 199 4.89 4.63 15.81
N ASN A 200 3.59 4.53 16.16
CA ASN A 200 3.05 3.62 17.15
C ASN A 200 2.16 2.57 16.47
N VAL A 201 2.31 1.31 16.87
CA VAL A 201 1.50 0.19 16.36
C VAL A 201 0.82 -0.52 17.53
N HIS A 202 -0.50 -0.62 17.47
CA HIS A 202 -1.32 -1.34 18.43
C HIS A 202 -2.10 -2.46 17.72
N TYR A 203 -1.92 -3.69 18.18
CA TYR A 203 -2.58 -4.86 17.59
C TYR A 203 -3.86 -5.20 18.34
N VAL A 204 -4.89 -5.61 17.58
CA VAL A 204 -6.17 -6.10 18.12
C VAL A 204 -6.44 -7.47 17.51
N LEU A 205 -6.71 -8.50 18.34
CA LEU A 205 -7.03 -9.85 17.91
C LEU A 205 -8.42 -10.27 18.37
N ASN A 206 -9.19 -10.89 17.48
CA ASN A 206 -10.44 -11.52 17.90
C ASN A 206 -10.18 -12.73 18.79
N ASN A 207 -9.25 -13.60 18.41
CA ASN A 207 -8.82 -14.79 19.12
C ASN A 207 -7.37 -14.60 19.58
N ALA A 208 -7.19 -13.95 20.70
CA ALA A 208 -5.87 -13.69 21.26
C ALA A 208 -5.31 -14.91 22.03
N PRO A 209 -4.00 -15.19 21.95
CA PRO A 209 -3.35 -16.17 22.81
C PRO A 209 -3.32 -15.68 24.28
N GLU A 210 -3.04 -16.60 25.21
CA GLU A 210 -3.15 -16.36 26.67
C GLU A 210 -2.32 -15.16 27.17
N ASN A 211 -1.14 -14.91 26.59
CA ASN A 211 -0.24 -13.83 27.00
C ASN A 211 -0.21 -12.66 25.98
N TRP A 212 -1.34 -12.35 25.38
CA TRP A 212 -1.44 -11.29 24.39
C TRP A 212 -1.31 -9.90 25.03
N ALA A 213 -0.35 -9.08 24.56
CA ALA A 213 -0.11 -7.74 25.06
C ALA A 213 -1.01 -6.65 24.42
N GLY A 214 -1.69 -6.95 23.29
CA GLY A 214 -2.60 -6.02 22.60
C GLY A 214 -4.04 -6.09 23.10
N SER A 215 -4.94 -5.45 22.40
CA SER A 215 -6.39 -5.54 22.69
C SER A 215 -7.01 -6.82 22.15
N VAL A 216 -8.15 -7.24 22.76
CA VAL A 216 -8.89 -8.44 22.38
C VAL A 216 -10.29 -8.06 21.90
N GLY A 217 -10.78 -8.74 20.87
CA GLY A 217 -12.11 -8.54 20.29
C GLY A 217 -12.10 -7.65 19.06
N PHE A 218 -13.12 -6.80 18.93
CA PHE A 218 -13.25 -5.84 17.84
C PHE A 218 -12.68 -4.49 18.23
N VAL A 219 -12.35 -3.66 17.23
CA VAL A 219 -11.96 -2.26 17.45
C VAL A 219 -13.17 -1.47 17.96
N THR A 220 -13.12 -1.08 19.23
CA THR A 220 -14.19 -0.32 19.93
C THR A 220 -13.86 1.17 20.00
N PRO A 221 -14.84 2.06 20.27
CA PRO A 221 -14.58 3.47 20.55
C PRO A 221 -13.54 3.69 21.64
N ASP A 222 -13.54 2.87 22.69
CA ASP A 222 -12.58 2.97 23.80
C ASP A 222 -11.14 2.67 23.34
N ILE A 223 -10.96 1.63 22.51
CA ILE A 223 -9.65 1.32 21.91
C ILE A 223 -9.20 2.47 21.01
N ILE A 224 -10.08 3.02 20.16
CA ILE A 224 -9.76 4.16 19.30
C ILE A 224 -9.32 5.34 20.16
N LYS A 225 -10.09 5.71 21.18
CA LYS A 225 -9.78 6.83 22.09
C LYS A 225 -8.47 6.63 22.83
N ALA A 226 -8.16 5.42 23.26
CA ALA A 226 -6.93 5.10 24.01
C ALA A 226 -5.67 5.08 23.14
N GLN A 227 -5.79 4.67 21.88
CA GLN A 227 -4.65 4.39 21.00
C GLN A 227 -4.42 5.43 19.91
N THR A 228 -5.29 6.44 19.79
CA THR A 228 -5.18 7.47 18.75
C THR A 228 -5.21 8.88 19.36
N ALA A 229 -4.69 9.84 18.61
CA ALA A 229 -4.83 11.24 18.98
C ALA A 229 -6.29 11.70 18.80
N PRO A 230 -6.80 12.60 19.69
CA PRO A 230 -8.15 13.16 19.54
C PRO A 230 -8.28 13.93 18.22
N PRO A 231 -9.48 13.96 17.60
CA PRO A 231 -9.68 14.65 16.33
C PRO A 231 -9.36 16.16 16.43
N SER A 232 -8.71 16.68 15.40
CA SER A 232 -8.44 18.10 15.16
C SER A 232 -8.17 18.33 13.68
N ASP A 233 -8.07 19.58 13.24
CA ASP A 233 -7.90 19.94 11.82
C ASP A 233 -6.59 19.39 11.22
N ASP A 234 -5.57 19.17 12.03
CA ASP A 234 -4.25 18.64 11.66
C ASP A 234 -4.12 17.11 11.87
N ILE A 235 -5.25 16.43 12.13
CA ILE A 235 -5.31 14.97 12.30
C ILE A 235 -6.27 14.35 11.28
N LYS A 236 -5.79 13.32 10.59
CA LYS A 236 -6.58 12.55 9.64
C LYS A 236 -6.70 11.09 10.06
N LEU A 237 -7.92 10.54 9.98
CA LEU A 237 -8.19 9.13 10.21
C LEU A 237 -8.23 8.38 8.88
N LEU A 238 -7.34 7.41 8.71
CA LEU A 238 -7.26 6.55 7.55
C LEU A 238 -7.82 5.17 7.87
N LEU A 239 -8.75 4.67 7.05
CA LEU A 239 -9.45 3.41 7.25
C LEU A 239 -9.28 2.48 6.05
N CYS A 240 -8.95 1.21 6.30
CA CYS A 240 -9.00 0.16 5.30
C CYS A 240 -9.24 -1.21 5.96
N GLY A 241 -10.19 -1.98 5.43
CA GLY A 241 -10.50 -3.31 5.97
C GLY A 241 -11.85 -3.84 5.49
N PRO A 242 -12.35 -4.91 6.12
CA PRO A 242 -13.66 -5.47 5.81
C PRO A 242 -14.78 -4.42 5.94
N PRO A 243 -15.75 -4.40 5.00
CA PRO A 243 -16.81 -3.39 5.01
C PRO A 243 -17.58 -3.26 6.34
N PRO A 244 -17.90 -4.34 7.07
CA PRO A 244 -18.56 -4.21 8.37
C PRO A 244 -17.71 -3.48 9.40
N MET A 245 -16.39 -3.75 9.45
CA MET A 245 -15.44 -3.06 10.33
C MET A 245 -15.36 -1.57 10.00
N VAL A 246 -15.16 -1.23 8.72
CA VAL A 246 -15.08 0.16 8.26
C VAL A 246 -16.35 0.93 8.59
N SER A 247 -17.53 0.32 8.41
CA SER A 247 -18.82 0.93 8.75
C SER A 247 -18.95 1.21 10.24
N ALA A 248 -18.59 0.25 11.09
CA ALA A 248 -18.62 0.41 12.54
C ALA A 248 -17.66 1.51 13.02
N ILE A 249 -16.44 1.54 12.49
CA ILE A 249 -15.44 2.54 12.85
C ILE A 249 -15.85 3.94 12.39
N LYS A 250 -16.42 4.10 11.20
CA LYS A 250 -16.94 5.41 10.75
C LYS A 250 -17.99 5.97 11.71
N LYS A 251 -18.88 5.11 12.23
CA LYS A 251 -19.88 5.51 13.23
C LYS A 251 -19.20 5.91 14.54
N ALA A 252 -18.32 5.06 15.06
CA ALA A 252 -17.56 5.33 16.29
C ALA A 252 -16.73 6.62 16.19
N ALA A 253 -16.12 6.90 15.05
CA ALA A 253 -15.33 8.09 14.83
C ALA A 253 -16.16 9.38 14.93
N VAL A 254 -17.40 9.38 14.40
CA VAL A 254 -18.31 10.53 14.55
C VAL A 254 -18.66 10.76 16.02
N ASP A 255 -18.95 9.69 16.78
CA ASP A 255 -19.23 9.78 18.22
C ASP A 255 -18.01 10.27 19.03
N LEU A 256 -16.80 10.09 18.50
CA LEU A 256 -15.55 10.59 19.07
C LEU A 256 -15.18 12.02 18.62
N GLY A 257 -15.99 12.65 17.78
CA GLY A 257 -15.82 14.04 17.36
C GLY A 257 -15.17 14.25 15.99
N TYR A 258 -14.94 13.19 15.20
CA TYR A 258 -14.53 13.34 13.80
C TYR A 258 -15.69 13.83 12.93
N GLU A 259 -15.37 14.57 11.87
CA GLU A 259 -16.35 14.92 10.86
C GLU A 259 -16.92 13.67 10.19
N LYS A 260 -18.21 13.74 9.81
CA LYS A 260 -18.88 12.63 9.15
C LYS A 260 -18.22 12.31 7.81
N ALA A 261 -17.76 11.06 7.63
CA ALA A 261 -17.18 10.58 6.40
C ALA A 261 -18.15 10.65 5.22
N ARG A 262 -17.66 11.10 4.07
CA ARG A 262 -18.40 11.04 2.80
C ARG A 262 -18.55 9.57 2.31
N PRO A 263 -19.58 9.27 1.48
CA PRO A 263 -19.71 7.95 0.86
C PRO A 263 -18.49 7.56 0.03
N VAL A 264 -17.93 8.51 -0.73
CA VAL A 264 -16.67 8.39 -1.48
C VAL A 264 -15.70 9.41 -0.90
N SER A 265 -14.61 8.91 -0.32
CA SER A 265 -13.60 9.74 0.34
C SER A 265 -12.85 10.62 -0.66
N LYS A 266 -12.58 11.85 -0.24
CA LYS A 266 -11.72 12.81 -0.93
C LYS A 266 -10.53 13.18 -0.06
N LEU A 267 -9.47 13.71 -0.67
CA LEU A 267 -8.22 14.01 0.05
C LEU A 267 -8.43 14.95 1.24
N GLU A 268 -9.32 15.92 1.10
CA GLU A 268 -9.62 16.90 2.15
C GLU A 268 -10.40 16.32 3.35
N ASP A 269 -11.06 15.16 3.21
CA ASP A 269 -11.86 14.57 4.28
C ASP A 269 -11.00 14.23 5.51
N GLN A 270 -11.52 14.50 6.69
CA GLN A 270 -10.87 14.13 7.94
C GLN A 270 -10.83 12.61 8.14
N ILE A 271 -11.86 11.89 7.67
CA ILE A 271 -11.89 10.42 7.59
C ILE A 271 -11.76 9.99 6.14
N PHE A 272 -10.64 9.35 5.80
CA PHE A 272 -10.41 8.78 4.47
C PHE A 272 -10.49 7.25 4.51
N THR A 273 -11.25 6.66 3.58
CA THR A 273 -11.36 5.20 3.42
C THR A 273 -10.79 4.79 2.07
N PHE A 274 -9.85 3.87 2.10
CA PHE A 274 -9.25 3.27 0.90
C PHE A 274 -10.13 2.22 0.26
#